data_3f6aae9fe9775c620eb64701c10cf83d
#
_entry.id   3f6aae9fe9775c620eb64701c10cf83d
#
_cell.length_a   1.000
_cell.length_b   1.000
_cell.length_c   1.000
_cell.angle_alpha   90.00
_cell.angle_beta   90.00
_cell.angle_gamma   90.00
#
_symmetry.space_group_name_H-M   'P 1'
#
loop_
_entity.id
_entity.type
_entity.pdbx_description
1 polymer ?
#
loop_
_entity_poly.entity_id
_entity_poly.type
_entity_poly.pdbx_seq_one_letter_code
_entity_poly.pdbx_strand_id
1 'polypeptide(L)'
;MILAVDVGNSNTTVGLFNGTGELLFRALLETSRSKTQDQCAIELLGVFQLYGADACTVDGAILSSVVPPLTTIFIDAIARLTGTPPTVVGPGIRTGLNIKAEIHNQLGSDIVASSVAAIAKYPSPIVMVDMGTATSLSLIVGSVYEGCIIMPGLALALDALSERAAALPPISIETASPVGLMGHTTEEAMRSGVLYGHASMVDG
;
A
#
# COMPACT_ATOMS: atom_id res chain seq x y z
N MET A 1 -2.45 -5.71 22.25
CA MET A 1 -2.83 -5.64 20.83
C MET A 1 -1.67 -5.08 20.01
N ILE A 2 -1.65 -5.31 18.69
CA ILE A 2 -0.61 -4.77 17.79
C ILE A 2 -1.26 -3.82 16.79
N LEU A 3 -0.78 -2.58 16.77
CA LEU A 3 -1.16 -1.58 15.76
C LEU A 3 -0.23 -1.70 14.55
N ALA A 4 -0.79 -1.86 13.36
CA ALA A 4 -0.06 -1.83 12.10
C ALA A 4 -0.49 -0.60 11.29
N VAL A 5 0.48 0.19 10.84
CA VAL A 5 0.25 1.36 9.99
C VAL A 5 1.11 1.24 8.74
N ASP A 6 0.48 1.34 7.57
CA ASP A 6 1.17 1.35 6.28
C ASP A 6 0.88 2.66 5.55
N VAL A 7 1.92 3.47 5.34
CA VAL A 7 1.85 4.80 4.73
C VAL A 7 2.28 4.71 3.28
N GLY A 8 1.31 4.52 2.39
CA GLY A 8 1.49 4.56 0.95
C GLY A 8 1.41 5.99 0.39
N ASN A 9 1.71 6.15 -0.91
CA ASN A 9 1.69 7.46 -1.58
C ASN A 9 0.30 8.10 -1.65
N SER A 10 -0.75 7.31 -1.84
CA SER A 10 -2.13 7.79 -1.96
C SER A 10 -2.96 7.55 -0.70
N ASN A 11 -2.75 6.41 -0.05
CA ASN A 11 -3.54 5.98 1.10
C ASN A 11 -2.64 5.50 2.24
N THR A 12 -3.11 5.75 3.47
CA THR A 12 -2.55 5.20 4.69
C THR A 12 -3.53 4.16 5.25
N THR A 13 -3.08 2.92 5.38
CA THR A 13 -3.88 1.84 5.98
C THR A 13 -3.52 1.69 7.46
N VAL A 14 -4.55 1.60 8.30
CA VAL A 14 -4.42 1.38 9.75
C VAL A 14 -5.13 0.09 10.12
N GLY A 15 -4.44 -0.83 10.76
CA GLY A 15 -5.00 -2.10 11.22
C GLY A 15 -4.67 -2.37 12.68
N LEU A 16 -5.63 -2.92 13.42
CA LEU A 16 -5.42 -3.37 14.78
C LEU A 16 -5.60 -4.88 14.86
N PHE A 17 -4.64 -5.56 15.48
CA PHE A 17 -4.65 -7.01 15.66
C PHE A 17 -4.69 -7.36 17.14
N ASN A 18 -5.45 -8.41 17.47
CA ASN A 18 -5.44 -8.98 18.83
C ASN A 18 -4.19 -9.85 19.08
N GLY A 19 -4.05 -10.36 20.30
CA GLY A 19 -2.92 -11.23 20.70
C GLY A 19 -2.83 -12.57 19.96
N THR A 20 -3.90 -13.00 19.26
CA THR A 20 -3.92 -14.21 18.43
C THR A 20 -3.61 -13.92 16.94
N GLY A 21 -3.39 -12.65 16.58
CA GLY A 21 -3.12 -12.22 15.20
C GLY A 21 -4.37 -12.03 14.34
N GLU A 22 -5.57 -11.98 14.96
CA GLU A 22 -6.81 -11.68 14.27
C GLU A 22 -6.96 -10.17 14.08
N LEU A 23 -7.37 -9.76 12.87
CA LEU A 23 -7.62 -8.37 12.53
C LEU A 23 -8.94 -7.91 13.15
N LEU A 24 -8.87 -6.95 14.07
CA LEU A 24 -10.04 -6.38 14.74
C LEU A 24 -10.71 -5.30 13.90
N PHE A 25 -9.91 -4.43 13.28
CA PHE A 25 -10.41 -3.46 12.30
C PHE A 25 -9.34 -3.12 11.27
N ARG A 26 -9.79 -2.59 10.14
CA ARG A 26 -8.98 -1.95 9.10
C ARG A 26 -9.62 -0.63 8.72
N ALA A 27 -8.86 0.45 8.75
CA ALA A 27 -9.25 1.76 8.27
C ALA A 27 -8.34 2.20 7.13
N LEU A 28 -8.89 2.99 6.22
CA LEU A 28 -8.16 3.62 5.11
C LEU A 28 -8.29 5.13 5.26
N LEU A 29 -7.15 5.83 5.30
CA LEU A 29 -7.05 7.27 5.37
C LEU A 29 -6.37 7.79 4.11
N GLU A 30 -6.67 9.02 3.72
CA GLU A 30 -5.94 9.69 2.65
C GLU A 30 -4.52 10.06 3.13
N THR A 31 -3.52 9.80 2.29
CA THR A 31 -2.16 10.24 2.54
C THR A 31 -1.97 11.65 2.00
N SER A 32 -1.71 12.62 2.88
CA SER A 32 -1.33 13.98 2.50
C SER A 32 0.03 14.33 3.09
N ARG A 33 0.96 14.76 2.24
CA ARG A 33 2.33 15.10 2.63
C ARG A 33 2.44 16.36 3.48
N SER A 34 1.36 17.15 3.57
CA SER A 34 1.29 18.38 4.37
C SER A 34 0.77 18.16 5.79
N LYS A 35 0.38 16.93 6.15
CA LYS A 35 -0.13 16.63 7.50
C LYS A 35 0.94 16.86 8.55
N THR A 36 0.49 17.45 9.65
CA THR A 36 1.31 17.62 10.85
C THR A 36 1.21 16.38 11.74
N GLN A 37 2.12 16.27 12.71
CA GLN A 37 2.10 15.22 13.72
C GLN A 37 0.77 15.19 14.49
N ASP A 38 0.25 16.34 14.89
CA ASP A 38 -1.01 16.42 15.65
C ASP A 38 -2.21 16.00 14.79
N GLN A 39 -2.24 16.35 13.51
CA GLN A 39 -3.29 15.87 12.60
C GLN A 39 -3.27 14.35 12.45
N CYS A 40 -2.10 13.74 12.27
CA CYS A 40 -1.97 12.28 12.21
C CYS A 40 -2.41 11.62 13.53
N ALA A 41 -2.03 12.19 14.68
CA ALA A 41 -2.44 11.66 15.98
C ALA A 41 -3.97 11.75 16.19
N ILE A 42 -4.60 12.86 15.79
CA ILE A 42 -6.06 13.05 15.87
C ILE A 42 -6.78 12.07 14.92
N GLU A 43 -6.30 11.88 13.70
CA GLU A 43 -6.88 10.92 12.76
C GLU A 43 -6.79 9.48 13.30
N LEU A 44 -5.63 9.07 13.82
CA LEU A 44 -5.46 7.76 14.44
C LEU A 44 -6.38 7.59 15.65
N LEU A 45 -6.48 8.59 16.53
CA LEU A 45 -7.41 8.57 17.66
C LEU A 45 -8.86 8.44 17.19
N GLY A 46 -9.23 9.18 16.14
CA GLY A 46 -10.56 9.12 15.54
C GLY A 46 -10.87 7.71 14.99
N VAL A 47 -9.90 7.05 14.35
CA VAL A 47 -10.04 5.66 13.92
C VAL A 47 -10.31 4.73 15.10
N PHE A 48 -9.53 4.83 16.16
CA PHE A 48 -9.77 4.01 17.37
C PHE A 48 -11.17 4.22 17.94
N GLN A 49 -11.60 5.48 18.05
CA GLN A 49 -12.95 5.82 18.54
C GLN A 49 -14.05 5.28 17.62
N LEU A 50 -13.89 5.41 16.30
CA LEU A 50 -14.84 4.92 15.30
C LEU A 50 -15.10 3.42 15.42
N TYR A 51 -14.04 2.65 15.71
CA TYR A 51 -14.13 1.20 15.86
C TYR A 51 -14.31 0.73 17.31
N GLY A 52 -14.50 1.64 18.27
CA GLY A 52 -14.69 1.32 19.68
C GLY A 52 -13.48 0.65 20.35
N ALA A 53 -12.29 0.91 19.84
CA ALA A 53 -11.05 0.37 20.37
C ALA A 53 -10.35 1.37 21.31
N ASP A 54 -9.58 0.86 22.27
CA ASP A 54 -8.81 1.68 23.21
C ASP A 54 -7.32 1.62 22.84
N ALA A 55 -6.75 2.77 22.52
CA ALA A 55 -5.34 2.90 22.18
C ALA A 55 -4.40 2.51 23.33
N CYS A 56 -4.85 2.62 24.59
CA CYS A 56 -4.09 2.19 25.77
C CYS A 56 -3.87 0.67 25.82
N THR A 57 -4.60 -0.11 25.03
CA THR A 57 -4.46 -1.58 24.96
C THR A 57 -3.43 -2.04 23.92
N VAL A 58 -2.79 -1.11 23.23
CA VAL A 58 -1.76 -1.40 22.23
C VAL A 58 -0.43 -1.68 22.92
N ASP A 59 0.03 -2.93 22.86
CA ASP A 59 1.31 -3.37 23.43
C ASP A 59 2.51 -3.08 22.53
N GLY A 60 2.26 -2.89 21.23
CA GLY A 60 3.29 -2.60 20.25
C GLY A 60 2.72 -2.12 18.94
N ALA A 61 3.54 -1.44 18.15
CA ALA A 61 3.16 -0.95 16.85
C ALA A 61 4.23 -1.23 15.81
N ILE A 62 3.80 -1.42 14.56
CA ILE A 62 4.66 -1.54 13.39
C ILE A 62 4.26 -0.50 12.34
N LEU A 63 5.24 0.14 11.75
CA LEU A 63 5.06 1.17 10.72
C LEU A 63 5.82 0.76 9.46
N SER A 64 5.10 0.65 8.35
CA SER A 64 5.65 0.66 6.99
C SER A 64 5.38 2.03 6.37
N SER A 65 6.35 2.60 5.67
CA SER A 65 6.18 3.90 5.02
C SER A 65 7.06 4.02 3.78
N VAL A 66 6.45 4.36 2.66
CA VAL A 66 7.13 4.73 1.41
C VAL A 66 7.09 6.25 1.16
N VAL A 67 6.72 7.03 2.19
CA VAL A 67 6.64 8.50 2.15
C VAL A 67 7.58 9.08 3.22
N PRO A 68 8.88 9.27 2.94
CA PRO A 68 9.87 9.66 3.93
C PRO A 68 9.50 10.89 4.79
N PRO A 69 8.89 11.96 4.26
CA PRO A 69 8.50 13.11 5.08
C PRO A 69 7.46 12.77 6.15
N LEU A 70 6.62 11.74 5.93
CA LEU A 70 5.59 11.34 6.88
C LEU A 70 6.08 10.28 7.88
N THR A 71 7.18 9.60 7.61
CA THR A 71 7.66 8.51 8.47
C THR A 71 7.89 8.97 9.91
N THR A 72 8.65 10.06 10.11
CA THR A 72 8.89 10.61 11.46
C THR A 72 7.60 11.13 12.10
N ILE A 73 6.74 11.77 11.31
CA ILE A 73 5.44 12.28 11.77
C ILE A 73 4.57 11.14 12.33
N PHE A 74 4.50 10.00 11.62
CA PHE A 74 3.73 8.83 12.09
C PHE A 74 4.40 8.12 13.27
N ILE A 75 5.74 8.07 13.35
CA ILE A 75 6.44 7.55 14.53
C ILE A 75 6.00 8.30 15.78
N ASP A 76 6.06 9.64 15.73
CA ASP A 76 5.70 10.49 16.86
C ASP A 76 4.20 10.43 17.18
N ALA A 77 3.34 10.43 16.16
CA ALA A 77 1.89 10.32 16.33
C ALA A 77 1.49 8.98 16.99
N ILE A 78 2.07 7.87 16.55
CA ILE A 78 1.83 6.55 17.12
C ILE A 78 2.35 6.49 18.56
N ALA A 79 3.58 6.95 18.80
CA ALA A 79 4.16 6.96 20.15
C ALA A 79 3.33 7.80 21.14
N ARG A 80 2.80 8.93 20.68
CA ARG A 80 1.91 9.78 21.49
C ARG A 80 0.58 9.11 21.80
N LEU A 81 0.02 8.38 20.83
CA LEU A 81 -1.27 7.71 20.98
C LEU A 81 -1.19 6.47 21.89
N THR A 82 -0.14 5.65 21.70
CA THR A 82 -0.02 4.32 22.33
C THR A 82 0.95 4.30 23.52
N GLY A 83 1.71 5.38 23.72
CA GLY A 83 2.78 5.44 24.71
C GLY A 83 4.08 4.70 24.31
N THR A 84 4.10 4.06 23.14
CA THR A 84 5.26 3.27 22.67
C THR A 84 5.58 3.58 21.21
N PRO A 85 6.86 3.86 20.86
CA PRO A 85 7.23 4.10 19.47
C PRO A 85 7.08 2.83 18.64
N PRO A 86 6.65 2.95 17.36
CA PRO A 86 6.49 1.80 16.48
C PRO A 86 7.85 1.25 16.04
N THR A 87 7.87 -0.05 15.75
CA THR A 87 8.93 -0.66 14.96
C THR A 87 8.76 -0.26 13.50
N VAL A 88 9.76 0.39 12.90
CA VAL A 88 9.70 0.83 11.50
C VAL A 88 10.26 -0.24 10.57
N VAL A 89 9.48 -0.68 9.59
CA VAL A 89 9.94 -1.61 8.56
C VAL A 89 10.94 -0.89 7.65
N GLY A 90 12.18 -1.37 7.64
CA GLY A 90 13.26 -0.74 6.87
C GLY A 90 14.59 -1.45 6.99
N PRO A 91 15.68 -0.86 6.48
CA PRO A 91 17.00 -1.44 6.55
C PRO A 91 17.39 -1.80 8.00
N GLY A 92 17.91 -3.02 8.19
CA GLY A 92 18.35 -3.52 9.49
C GLY A 92 17.31 -4.33 10.27
N ILE A 93 16.04 -4.33 9.89
CA ILE A 93 15.04 -5.22 10.48
C ILE A 93 15.22 -6.64 9.94
N ARG A 94 15.23 -7.60 10.85
CA ARG A 94 15.24 -9.03 10.51
C ARG A 94 13.81 -9.50 10.23
N THR A 95 13.43 -9.50 8.97
CA THR A 95 12.10 -9.94 8.52
C THR A 95 12.05 -11.43 8.15
N GLY A 96 13.20 -12.08 8.02
CA GLY A 96 13.29 -13.43 7.44
C GLY A 96 13.29 -13.45 5.91
N LEU A 97 13.01 -12.32 5.25
CA LEU A 97 13.13 -12.16 3.81
C LEU A 97 14.60 -11.93 3.43
N ASN A 98 15.13 -12.75 2.55
CA ASN A 98 16.47 -12.57 1.98
C ASN A 98 16.35 -11.73 0.71
N ILE A 99 16.82 -10.50 0.75
CA ILE A 99 16.79 -9.56 -0.38
C ILE A 99 18.18 -9.52 -1.00
N LYS A 100 18.28 -9.76 -2.32
CA LYS A 100 19.55 -9.69 -3.03
C LYS A 100 20.19 -8.30 -2.87
N ALA A 101 21.50 -8.25 -2.70
CA ALA A 101 22.25 -7.04 -2.33
C ALA A 101 22.01 -5.86 -3.29
N GLU A 102 21.80 -6.15 -4.58
CA GLU A 102 21.59 -5.14 -5.63
C GLU A 102 20.27 -4.35 -5.45
N ILE A 103 19.26 -4.96 -4.80
CA ILE A 103 17.92 -4.38 -4.62
C ILE A 103 17.65 -3.96 -3.17
N HIS A 104 18.53 -4.34 -2.24
CA HIS A 104 18.28 -4.23 -0.80
C HIS A 104 17.92 -2.80 -0.32
N ASN A 105 18.54 -1.78 -0.91
CA ASN A 105 18.30 -0.38 -0.54
C ASN A 105 17.23 0.33 -1.37
N GLN A 106 16.63 -0.37 -2.34
CA GLN A 106 15.65 0.20 -3.28
C GLN A 106 14.24 -0.37 -3.08
N LEU A 107 14.14 -1.46 -2.28
CA LEU A 107 12.86 -2.11 -2.06
C LEU A 107 12.04 -1.33 -1.02
N GLY A 108 10.80 -0.99 -1.39
CA GLY A 108 9.85 -0.32 -0.50
C GLY A 108 9.51 -1.19 0.72
N SER A 109 9.27 -0.55 1.86
CA SER A 109 8.88 -1.24 3.10
C SER A 109 7.56 -1.99 2.98
N ASP A 110 6.64 -1.49 2.17
CA ASP A 110 5.37 -2.11 1.79
C ASP A 110 5.56 -3.46 1.08
N ILE A 111 6.46 -3.50 0.09
CA ILE A 111 6.82 -4.73 -0.63
C ILE A 111 7.49 -5.74 0.31
N VAL A 112 8.35 -5.27 1.22
CA VAL A 112 8.97 -6.14 2.23
C VAL A 112 7.91 -6.76 3.14
N ALA A 113 6.99 -5.95 3.67
CA ALA A 113 5.92 -6.40 4.55
C ALA A 113 4.98 -7.40 3.84
N SER A 114 4.56 -7.08 2.61
CA SER A 114 3.71 -7.94 1.79
C SER A 114 4.40 -9.25 1.42
N SER A 115 5.70 -9.23 1.10
CA SER A 115 6.49 -10.43 0.79
C SER A 115 6.60 -11.37 1.99
N VAL A 116 6.86 -10.83 3.19
CA VAL A 116 6.89 -11.61 4.43
C VAL A 116 5.54 -12.26 4.72
N ALA A 117 4.46 -11.49 4.54
CA ALA A 117 3.10 -12.02 4.70
C ALA A 117 2.77 -13.10 3.68
N ALA A 118 3.21 -12.95 2.43
CA ALA A 118 3.01 -13.94 1.37
C ALA A 118 3.74 -15.26 1.66
N ILE A 119 5.01 -15.19 2.09
CA ILE A 119 5.79 -16.37 2.48
C ILE A 119 5.12 -17.14 3.63
N ALA A 120 4.53 -16.43 4.58
CA ALA A 120 3.86 -17.06 5.73
C ALA A 120 2.55 -17.76 5.35
N LYS A 121 1.92 -17.38 4.22
CA LYS A 121 0.57 -17.84 3.83
C LYS A 121 0.54 -18.78 2.63
N TYR A 122 1.51 -18.69 1.73
CA TYR A 122 1.47 -19.39 0.45
C TYR A 122 2.72 -20.21 0.21
N PRO A 123 2.60 -21.35 -0.52
CA PRO A 123 3.76 -22.14 -0.90
C PRO A 123 4.59 -21.43 -1.97
N SER A 124 5.91 -21.63 -1.91
CA SER A 124 6.86 -21.16 -2.94
C SER A 124 6.77 -22.04 -4.22
N PRO A 125 7.02 -21.49 -5.43
CA PRO A 125 7.34 -20.08 -5.71
C PRO A 125 6.08 -19.18 -5.66
N ILE A 126 6.27 -17.89 -5.36
CA ILE A 126 5.20 -16.91 -5.25
C ILE A 126 5.43 -15.79 -6.26
N VAL A 127 4.41 -15.47 -7.06
CA VAL A 127 4.31 -14.22 -7.79
C VAL A 127 3.30 -13.35 -7.05
N MET A 128 3.78 -12.24 -6.49
CA MET A 128 2.95 -11.28 -5.77
C MET A 128 2.66 -10.08 -6.68
N VAL A 129 1.38 -9.80 -6.88
CA VAL A 129 0.92 -8.63 -7.65
C VAL A 129 0.39 -7.59 -6.67
N ASP A 130 0.99 -6.42 -6.65
CA ASP A 130 0.54 -5.27 -5.89
C ASP A 130 -0.01 -4.20 -6.84
N MET A 131 -1.31 -3.91 -6.71
CA MET A 131 -2.05 -3.00 -7.58
C MET A 131 -2.33 -1.68 -6.83
N GLY A 132 -1.37 -0.77 -6.87
CA GLY A 132 -1.45 0.54 -6.25
C GLY A 132 -1.31 1.68 -7.26
N THR A 133 -0.70 2.79 -6.84
CA THR A 133 -0.31 3.90 -7.73
C THR A 133 0.57 3.42 -8.88
N ALA A 134 1.52 2.54 -8.58
CA ALA A 134 2.15 1.67 -9.56
C ALA A 134 1.63 0.25 -9.36
N THR A 135 1.63 -0.57 -10.41
CA THR A 135 1.44 -2.01 -10.28
C THR A 135 2.80 -2.67 -10.31
N SER A 136 3.08 -3.52 -9.33
CA SER A 136 4.32 -4.29 -9.28
C SER A 136 4.05 -5.79 -9.25
N LEU A 137 4.89 -6.56 -9.97
CA LEU A 137 4.92 -8.01 -9.91
C LEU A 137 6.25 -8.41 -9.28
N SER A 138 6.19 -9.07 -8.14
CA SER A 138 7.38 -9.52 -7.38
C SER A 138 7.48 -11.04 -7.41
N LEU A 139 8.69 -11.57 -7.68
CA LEU A 139 8.98 -13.00 -7.63
C LEU A 139 9.70 -13.34 -6.33
N ILE A 140 9.15 -14.32 -5.59
CA ILE A 140 9.71 -14.81 -4.34
C ILE A 140 9.89 -16.34 -4.47
N VAL A 141 11.11 -16.82 -4.21
CA VAL A 141 11.44 -18.25 -4.24
C VAL A 141 11.99 -18.65 -2.86
N GLY A 142 11.27 -19.52 -2.17
CA GLY A 142 11.54 -19.81 -0.77
C GLY A 142 11.40 -18.55 0.09
N SER A 143 12.48 -18.12 0.73
CA SER A 143 12.56 -16.85 1.45
C SER A 143 13.36 -15.77 0.71
N VAL A 144 13.66 -15.98 -0.59
CA VAL A 144 14.47 -15.06 -1.38
C VAL A 144 13.59 -14.20 -2.27
N TYR A 145 13.72 -12.88 -2.16
CA TYR A 145 13.15 -11.93 -3.10
C TYR A 145 14.06 -11.85 -4.33
N GLU A 146 13.57 -12.38 -5.45
CA GLU A 146 14.36 -12.52 -6.68
C GLU A 146 14.39 -11.23 -7.51
N GLY A 147 13.31 -10.45 -7.49
CA GLY A 147 13.18 -9.21 -8.24
C GLY A 147 11.73 -8.83 -8.49
N CYS A 148 11.54 -7.72 -9.22
CA CYS A 148 10.21 -7.23 -9.57
C CYS A 148 10.15 -6.61 -10.96
N ILE A 149 8.92 -6.51 -11.47
CA ILE A 149 8.54 -5.70 -12.62
C ILE A 149 7.65 -4.58 -12.07
N ILE A 150 7.85 -3.34 -12.52
CA ILE A 150 7.04 -2.19 -12.12
C ILE A 150 6.43 -1.57 -13.37
N MET A 151 5.11 -1.36 -13.34
CA MET A 151 4.35 -0.73 -14.42
C MET A 151 3.41 0.35 -13.86
N PRO A 152 2.92 1.29 -14.68
CA PRO A 152 1.93 2.26 -14.23
C PRO A 152 0.68 1.57 -13.68
N GLY A 153 0.15 2.03 -12.54
CA GLY A 153 -1.15 1.59 -12.05
C GLY A 153 -2.29 2.12 -12.91
N LEU A 154 -3.48 1.57 -12.73
CA LEU A 154 -4.66 1.89 -13.55
C LEU A 154 -5.01 3.40 -13.54
N ALA A 155 -5.08 4.00 -12.36
CA ALA A 155 -5.37 5.43 -12.24
C ALA A 155 -4.27 6.29 -12.88
N LEU A 156 -2.99 5.97 -12.58
CA LEU A 156 -1.85 6.68 -13.16
C LEU A 156 -1.84 6.61 -14.69
N ALA A 157 -2.23 5.47 -15.29
CA ALA A 157 -2.32 5.32 -16.74
C ALA A 157 -3.41 6.21 -17.35
N LEU A 158 -4.58 6.31 -16.69
CA LEU A 158 -5.66 7.22 -17.12
C LEU A 158 -5.25 8.68 -16.98
N ASP A 159 -4.67 9.06 -15.86
CA ASP A 159 -4.21 10.42 -15.60
C ASP A 159 -3.15 10.84 -16.64
N ALA A 160 -2.22 9.96 -16.94
CA ALA A 160 -1.19 10.21 -17.96
C ALA A 160 -1.80 10.45 -19.36
N LEU A 161 -2.84 9.72 -19.74
CA LEU A 161 -3.55 9.94 -21.01
C LEU A 161 -4.22 11.32 -21.02
N SER A 162 -4.92 11.69 -19.94
CA SER A 162 -5.63 12.97 -19.84
C SER A 162 -4.68 14.16 -19.76
N GLU A 163 -3.55 14.02 -19.08
CA GLU A 163 -2.56 15.09 -18.94
C GLU A 163 -1.69 15.31 -20.19
N ARG A 164 -1.40 14.24 -20.94
CA ARG A 164 -0.46 14.30 -22.08
C ARG A 164 -1.14 14.38 -23.44
N ALA A 165 -2.41 14.01 -23.54
CA ALA A 165 -3.15 14.06 -24.80
C ALA A 165 -4.29 15.08 -24.70
N ALA A 166 -4.12 16.27 -25.26
CA ALA A 166 -5.00 17.42 -25.12
C ALA A 166 -6.49 17.18 -25.51
N ALA A 167 -6.75 16.15 -26.29
CA ALA A 167 -8.12 15.79 -26.72
C ALA A 167 -8.79 14.74 -25.81
N LEU A 168 -8.07 14.18 -24.82
CA LEU A 168 -8.61 13.16 -23.93
C LEU A 168 -9.07 13.79 -22.61
N PRO A 169 -10.35 13.56 -22.20
CA PRO A 169 -10.89 14.12 -20.99
C PRO A 169 -10.35 13.43 -19.74
N PRO A 170 -10.29 14.10 -18.58
CA PRO A 170 -10.06 13.44 -17.31
C PRO A 170 -11.26 12.54 -16.98
N ILE A 171 -10.98 11.26 -16.72
CA ILE A 171 -11.99 10.26 -16.38
C ILE A 171 -11.56 9.44 -15.17
N SER A 172 -12.54 8.98 -14.39
CA SER A 172 -12.31 8.02 -13.30
C SER A 172 -12.53 6.60 -13.77
N ILE A 173 -11.75 5.68 -13.20
CA ILE A 173 -11.94 4.24 -13.37
C ILE A 173 -13.15 3.72 -12.56
N GLU A 174 -13.53 4.45 -11.52
CA GLU A 174 -14.62 4.10 -10.61
C GLU A 174 -16.00 4.39 -11.21
N THR A 175 -16.37 3.68 -12.26
CA THR A 175 -17.76 3.73 -12.78
C THR A 175 -18.39 2.37 -12.70
N ALA A 176 -19.64 2.35 -12.23
CA ALA A 176 -20.46 1.15 -12.07
C ALA A 176 -20.86 0.47 -13.39
N SER A 177 -20.49 1.04 -14.54
CA SER A 177 -20.86 0.51 -15.85
C SER A 177 -19.85 -0.52 -16.33
N PRO A 178 -20.30 -1.67 -16.83
CA PRO A 178 -19.43 -2.66 -17.47
C PRO A 178 -18.69 -2.02 -18.64
N VAL A 179 -17.39 -2.29 -18.74
CA VAL A 179 -16.54 -1.81 -19.84
C VAL A 179 -16.50 -2.88 -20.92
N GLY A 180 -17.01 -2.57 -22.11
CA GLY A 180 -16.84 -3.43 -23.29
C GLY A 180 -15.41 -3.40 -23.81
N LEU A 181 -14.98 -4.46 -24.50
CA LEU A 181 -13.64 -4.51 -25.09
C LEU A 181 -13.42 -3.37 -26.11
N MET A 182 -14.43 -3.06 -26.90
CA MET A 182 -14.40 -1.93 -27.85
C MET A 182 -15.27 -0.81 -27.32
N GLY A 183 -14.67 0.33 -27.00
CA GLY A 183 -15.38 1.55 -26.60
C GLY A 183 -15.94 2.29 -27.81
N HIS A 184 -17.16 2.83 -27.69
CA HIS A 184 -17.83 3.62 -28.71
C HIS A 184 -17.73 5.13 -28.45
N THR A 185 -17.31 5.51 -27.28
CA THR A 185 -16.98 6.89 -26.89
C THR A 185 -15.51 6.98 -26.48
N THR A 186 -14.97 8.21 -26.46
CA THR A 186 -13.58 8.45 -26.00
C THR A 186 -13.38 7.90 -24.57
N GLU A 187 -14.33 8.15 -23.67
CA GLU A 187 -14.23 7.66 -22.29
C GLU A 187 -14.26 6.12 -22.19
N GLU A 188 -15.17 5.48 -22.94
CA GLU A 188 -15.23 4.01 -23.00
C GLU A 188 -13.94 3.42 -23.59
N ALA A 189 -13.40 4.02 -24.65
CA ALA A 189 -12.17 3.58 -25.28
C ALA A 189 -10.96 3.71 -24.32
N MET A 190 -10.85 4.81 -23.59
CA MET A 190 -9.81 5.02 -22.58
C MET A 190 -9.91 3.99 -21.45
N ARG A 191 -11.11 3.79 -20.89
CA ARG A 191 -11.34 2.79 -19.84
C ARG A 191 -11.03 1.38 -20.32
N SER A 192 -11.55 1.02 -21.49
CA SER A 192 -11.28 -0.29 -22.09
C SER A 192 -9.79 -0.52 -22.29
N GLY A 193 -9.09 0.43 -22.92
CA GLY A 193 -7.66 0.34 -23.18
C GLY A 193 -6.84 0.16 -21.90
N VAL A 194 -7.15 0.93 -20.85
CA VAL A 194 -6.45 0.83 -19.57
C VAL A 194 -6.78 -0.47 -18.86
N LEU A 195 -8.04 -0.88 -18.76
CA LEU A 195 -8.43 -2.10 -18.04
C LEU A 195 -7.92 -3.37 -18.71
N TYR A 196 -8.24 -3.55 -19.99
CA TYR A 196 -7.83 -4.75 -20.73
C TYR A 196 -6.33 -4.76 -21.03
N GLY A 197 -5.73 -3.59 -21.29
CA GLY A 197 -4.29 -3.46 -21.45
C GLY A 197 -3.56 -3.81 -20.16
N HIS A 198 -4.06 -3.34 -19.00
CA HIS A 198 -3.47 -3.65 -17.70
C HIS A 198 -3.59 -5.14 -17.36
N ALA A 199 -4.77 -5.75 -17.58
CA ALA A 199 -4.96 -7.18 -17.41
C ALA A 199 -3.97 -7.98 -18.27
N SER A 200 -3.78 -7.57 -19.53
CA SER A 200 -2.83 -8.23 -20.44
C SER A 200 -1.37 -8.06 -19.99
N MET A 201 -1.00 -6.91 -19.38
CA MET A 201 0.35 -6.73 -18.81
C MET A 201 0.60 -7.63 -17.60
N VAL A 202 -0.44 -7.95 -16.83
CA VAL A 202 -0.33 -8.87 -15.68
C VAL A 202 -0.28 -10.31 -16.14
N ASP A 203 -1.02 -10.65 -17.21
CA ASP A 203 -1.14 -12.01 -17.74
C ASP A 203 0.10 -12.44 -18.55
N GLY A 204 0.77 -11.51 -19.22
CA GLY A 204 1.90 -11.75 -20.13
C GLY A 204 3.26 -11.69 -19.46
#